data_63cdc89863508f65cb4302b8c373046b
#
_entry.id   63cdc89863508f65cb4302b8c373046b
#
_cell.length_a   1.000
_cell.length_b   1.000
_cell.length_c   1.000
_cell.angle_alpha   90.00
_cell.angle_beta   90.00
_cell.angle_gamma   90.00
#
_symmetry.space_group_name_H-M   'P 1'
#
loop_
_entity.id
_entity.type
_entity.pdbx_description
1 polymer ?
#
loop_
_entity_poly.entity_id
_entity_poly.type
_entity_poly.pdbx_seq_one_letter_code
_entity_poly.pdbx_strand_id
1 'polypeptide(L)'
;MTTKSFQDMLFSLIQQKGWSEKEICEACLLDRPRFTAIKHLNDDAASTHNVTLQVLVALCIGMQLNITVSEQLLALRGYALSKRNPIHNAYRYLIERCSGISIDDANELLTELFAGTGAVLDRILLGSRGYRQGSDK
;
A
#
# COMPACT_ATOMS: atom_id res chain seq x y z
N MET A 1 -27.53 6.84 7.23
CA MET A 1 -26.11 7.16 7.35
C MET A 1 -25.32 6.60 6.18
N THR A 2 -24.44 7.40 5.63
CA THR A 2 -23.70 7.00 4.45
C THR A 2 -22.33 6.45 4.83
N THR A 3 -22.01 5.28 4.30
CA THR A 3 -20.68 4.69 4.51
C THR A 3 -19.69 5.45 3.64
N LYS A 4 -18.55 5.82 4.23
CA LYS A 4 -17.51 6.51 3.50
C LYS A 4 -16.91 5.56 2.46
N SER A 5 -16.77 6.03 1.24
CA SER A 5 -16.18 5.22 0.18
C SER A 5 -14.66 5.24 0.30
N PHE A 6 -14.03 4.30 -0.38
CA PHE A 6 -12.57 4.27 -0.46
C PHE A 6 -12.03 5.61 -0.97
N GLN A 7 -12.63 6.14 -2.03
CA GLN A 7 -12.21 7.38 -2.63
C GLN A 7 -12.30 8.54 -1.64
N ASP A 8 -13.42 8.61 -0.91
CA ASP A 8 -13.62 9.68 0.07
C ASP A 8 -12.56 9.61 1.16
N MET A 9 -12.30 8.42 1.65
CA MET A 9 -11.31 8.25 2.71
C MET A 9 -9.92 8.61 2.21
N LEU A 10 -9.58 8.15 1.02
CA LEU A 10 -8.27 8.43 0.46
C LEU A 10 -8.05 9.93 0.27
N PHE A 11 -9.03 10.63 -0.31
CA PHE A 11 -8.92 12.07 -0.49
C PHE A 11 -8.75 12.80 0.84
N SER A 12 -9.50 12.36 1.85
CA SER A 12 -9.40 12.95 3.17
C SER A 12 -8.00 12.80 3.75
N LEU A 13 -7.42 11.60 3.59
CA LEU A 13 -6.08 11.33 4.09
C LEU A 13 -5.03 12.14 3.34
N ILE A 14 -5.18 12.28 2.03
CA ILE A 14 -4.26 13.06 1.23
C ILE A 14 -4.29 14.52 1.68
N GLN A 15 -5.49 15.05 1.91
CA GLN A 15 -5.61 16.43 2.39
C GLN A 15 -4.96 16.63 3.75
N GLN A 16 -5.12 15.64 4.63
CA GLN A 16 -4.52 15.74 5.96
C GLN A 16 -2.99 15.76 5.89
N LYS A 17 -2.42 15.03 4.95
CA LYS A 17 -0.97 15.01 4.78
C LYS A 17 -0.45 16.32 4.20
N GLY A 18 -1.22 16.94 3.31
CA GLY A 18 -0.78 18.14 2.63
C GLY A 18 0.31 17.90 1.60
N TRP A 19 0.49 16.66 1.18
CA TRP A 19 1.52 16.31 0.20
C TRP A 19 0.98 16.44 -1.21
N SER A 20 1.88 16.79 -2.15
CA SER A 20 1.54 16.77 -3.57
C SER A 20 1.45 15.32 -4.05
N GLU A 21 0.84 15.14 -5.22
CA GLU A 21 0.80 13.80 -5.82
C GLU A 21 2.18 13.23 -6.04
N LYS A 22 3.11 14.08 -6.46
CA LYS A 22 4.48 13.63 -6.66
C LYS A 22 5.09 13.11 -5.37
N GLU A 23 4.88 13.83 -4.27
CA GLU A 23 5.41 13.40 -2.97
C GLU A 23 4.80 12.07 -2.54
N ILE A 24 3.50 11.90 -2.75
CA ILE A 24 2.84 10.66 -2.37
C ILE A 24 3.36 9.51 -3.22
N CYS A 25 3.47 9.71 -4.53
CA CYS A 25 3.96 8.66 -5.42
C CYS A 25 5.37 8.24 -5.05
N GLU A 26 6.22 9.20 -4.73
CA GLU A 26 7.60 8.88 -4.34
C GLU A 26 7.64 8.13 -3.02
N ALA A 27 6.87 8.59 -2.05
CA ALA A 27 6.86 7.95 -0.73
C ALA A 27 6.30 6.54 -0.76
N CYS A 28 5.33 6.30 -1.64
CA CYS A 28 4.67 4.99 -1.71
C CYS A 28 5.25 4.10 -2.80
N LEU A 29 6.24 4.59 -3.53
CA LEU A 29 6.89 3.87 -4.63
C LEU A 29 5.88 3.43 -5.67
N LEU A 30 5.02 4.37 -6.07
CA LEU A 30 3.99 4.15 -7.08
C LEU A 30 4.24 5.04 -8.27
N ASP A 31 4.03 4.51 -9.48
CA ASP A 31 4.08 5.37 -10.65
C ASP A 31 2.80 6.20 -10.74
N ARG A 32 2.88 7.31 -11.52
CA ARG A 32 1.76 8.23 -11.63
C ARG A 32 0.50 7.57 -12.20
N PRO A 33 0.60 6.77 -13.27
CA PRO A 33 -0.60 6.12 -13.79
C PRO A 33 -1.28 5.22 -12.78
N ARG A 34 -0.50 4.49 -12.00
CA ARG A 34 -1.06 3.60 -10.98
C ARG A 34 -1.76 4.42 -9.90
N PHE A 35 -1.13 5.49 -9.44
CA PHE A 35 -1.73 6.34 -8.42
C PHE A 35 -3.01 6.99 -8.94
N THR A 36 -3.01 7.46 -10.19
CA THR A 36 -4.19 8.04 -10.80
C THR A 36 -5.33 7.03 -10.83
N ALA A 37 -5.03 5.78 -11.20
CA ALA A 37 -6.04 4.73 -11.21
C ALA A 37 -6.62 4.51 -9.82
N ILE A 38 -5.77 4.54 -8.79
CA ILE A 38 -6.24 4.36 -7.41
C ILE A 38 -7.18 5.49 -7.00
N LYS A 39 -6.84 6.72 -7.35
CA LYS A 39 -7.66 7.87 -6.98
C LYS A 39 -9.05 7.82 -7.62
N HIS A 40 -9.15 7.19 -8.77
CA HIS A 40 -10.39 7.16 -9.52
C HIS A 40 -11.15 5.84 -9.41
N LEU A 41 -10.72 4.97 -8.47
CA LEU A 41 -11.47 3.76 -8.20
C LEU A 41 -12.85 4.11 -7.68
N ASN A 42 -13.85 3.42 -8.20
CA ASN A 42 -15.18 3.51 -7.63
C ASN A 42 -15.47 2.20 -6.90
N ASP A 43 -16.67 2.07 -6.37
CA ASP A 43 -17.01 0.89 -5.57
C ASP A 43 -17.42 -0.30 -6.42
N ASP A 44 -17.38 -0.19 -7.74
CA ASP A 44 -17.68 -1.31 -8.62
C ASP A 44 -16.62 -2.38 -8.49
N ALA A 45 -17.08 -3.63 -8.43
CA ALA A 45 -16.16 -4.75 -8.37
C ALA A 45 -15.21 -4.78 -9.54
N ALA A 46 -15.64 -4.31 -10.71
CA ALA A 46 -14.82 -4.34 -11.90
C ALA A 46 -13.56 -3.49 -11.76
N SER A 47 -13.57 -2.47 -10.92
CA SER A 47 -12.42 -1.60 -10.79
C SER A 47 -11.40 -2.12 -9.77
N THR A 48 -11.64 -3.27 -9.12
CA THR A 48 -10.75 -3.75 -8.07
C THR A 48 -9.54 -4.50 -8.60
N HIS A 49 -9.61 -5.04 -9.80
CA HIS A 49 -8.57 -5.95 -10.27
C HIS A 49 -7.24 -5.27 -10.56
N ASN A 50 -7.21 -3.95 -10.63
CA ASN A 50 -5.97 -3.21 -10.87
C ASN A 50 -5.29 -2.74 -9.61
N VAL A 51 -5.86 -3.05 -8.44
CA VAL A 51 -5.31 -2.58 -7.18
C VAL A 51 -5.09 -3.79 -6.28
N THR A 52 -3.83 -4.10 -6.03
CA THR A 52 -3.47 -5.25 -5.23
C THR A 52 -3.30 -4.85 -3.78
N LEU A 53 -3.26 -5.85 -2.91
CA LEU A 53 -2.98 -5.60 -1.50
C LEU A 53 -1.62 -4.94 -1.33
N GLN A 54 -0.61 -5.35 -2.09
CA GLN A 54 0.72 -4.78 -1.98
C GLN A 54 0.73 -3.28 -2.27
N VAL A 55 -0.04 -2.86 -3.26
CA VAL A 55 -0.11 -1.44 -3.60
C VAL A 55 -0.79 -0.66 -2.47
N LEU A 56 -1.86 -1.22 -1.90
CA LEU A 56 -2.56 -0.54 -0.81
C LEU A 56 -1.72 -0.50 0.45
N VAL A 57 -0.98 -1.56 0.75
CA VAL A 57 -0.08 -1.56 1.91
C VAL A 57 1.03 -0.54 1.71
N ALA A 58 1.57 -0.44 0.49
CA ALA A 58 2.57 0.57 0.18
C ALA A 58 2.03 1.97 0.43
N LEU A 59 0.78 2.20 0.07
CA LEU A 59 0.13 3.48 0.32
C LEU A 59 0.05 3.77 1.82
N CYS A 60 -0.35 2.77 2.59
CA CYS A 60 -0.46 2.93 4.05
C CYS A 60 0.90 3.24 4.68
N ILE A 61 1.93 2.53 4.27
CA ILE A 61 3.27 2.73 4.83
C ILE A 61 3.85 4.06 4.37
N GLY A 62 3.75 4.35 3.07
CA GLY A 62 4.32 5.58 2.53
C GLY A 62 3.67 6.82 3.08
N MET A 63 2.36 6.78 3.31
CA MET A 63 1.64 7.90 3.90
C MET A 63 1.70 7.89 5.42
N GLN A 64 2.38 6.91 6.00
CA GLN A 64 2.59 6.83 7.45
C GLN A 64 1.29 6.77 8.24
N LEU A 65 0.34 6.00 7.73
CA LEU A 65 -0.94 5.80 8.40
C LEU A 65 -0.77 4.81 9.55
N ASN A 66 -1.52 5.03 10.64
CA ASN A 66 -1.47 4.05 11.72
C ASN A 66 -2.25 2.79 11.32
N ILE A 67 -2.14 1.75 12.16
CA ILE A 67 -2.72 0.45 11.79
C ILE A 67 -4.24 0.52 11.72
N THR A 68 -4.88 1.28 12.61
CA THR A 68 -6.33 1.37 12.62
C THR A 68 -6.85 2.00 11.33
N VAL A 69 -6.26 3.12 10.93
CA VAL A 69 -6.65 3.78 9.69
C VAL A 69 -6.31 2.91 8.49
N SER A 70 -5.15 2.26 8.53
CA SER A 70 -4.73 1.38 7.44
C SER A 70 -5.72 0.25 7.24
N GLU A 71 -6.14 -0.40 8.33
CA GLU A 71 -7.09 -1.50 8.22
C GLU A 71 -8.44 -1.03 7.69
N GLN A 72 -8.87 0.17 8.09
CA GLN A 72 -10.11 0.73 7.57
C GLN A 72 -10.02 0.96 6.07
N LEU A 73 -8.90 1.51 5.62
CA LEU A 73 -8.72 1.78 4.20
C LEU A 73 -8.70 0.48 3.40
N LEU A 74 -7.98 -0.53 3.90
CA LEU A 74 -7.93 -1.83 3.24
C LEU A 74 -9.31 -2.46 3.16
N ALA A 75 -10.07 -2.37 4.24
CA ALA A 75 -11.40 -2.99 4.29
C ALA A 75 -12.34 -2.40 3.24
N LEU A 76 -12.19 -1.13 2.93
CA LEU A 76 -13.02 -0.50 1.91
C LEU A 76 -12.79 -1.08 0.52
N ARG A 77 -11.66 -1.75 0.30
CA ARG A 77 -11.39 -2.46 -0.94
C ARG A 77 -11.49 -3.98 -0.77
N GLY A 78 -12.07 -4.44 0.32
CA GLY A 78 -12.30 -5.86 0.52
C GLY A 78 -11.12 -6.64 1.06
N TYR A 79 -10.09 -5.95 1.56
CA TYR A 79 -8.91 -6.61 2.09
C TYR A 79 -8.89 -6.61 3.60
N ALA A 80 -8.34 -7.66 4.17
CA ALA A 80 -8.09 -7.75 5.62
C ALA A 80 -6.76 -8.43 5.82
N LEU A 81 -5.99 -7.98 6.80
CA LEU A 81 -4.72 -8.62 7.12
C LEU A 81 -4.98 -9.78 8.05
N SER A 82 -4.76 -10.98 7.55
CA SER A 82 -5.04 -12.21 8.29
C SER A 82 -3.88 -12.55 9.23
N LYS A 83 -4.20 -12.82 10.49
CA LYS A 83 -3.17 -13.19 11.46
C LYS A 83 -2.57 -14.56 11.17
N ARG A 84 -3.20 -15.35 10.34
CA ARG A 84 -2.70 -16.66 9.96
C ARG A 84 -1.76 -16.63 8.77
N ASN A 85 -1.65 -15.49 8.11
CA ASN A 85 -0.83 -15.37 6.91
C ASN A 85 0.47 -14.67 7.28
N PRO A 86 1.64 -15.35 7.13
CA PRO A 86 2.90 -14.72 7.52
C PRO A 86 3.19 -13.43 6.76
N ILE A 87 2.77 -13.35 5.50
CA ILE A 87 3.00 -12.15 4.70
C ILE A 87 2.16 -11.00 5.26
N HIS A 88 0.90 -11.27 5.59
CA HIS A 88 0.04 -10.26 6.18
C HIS A 88 0.57 -9.80 7.53
N ASN A 89 1.11 -10.71 8.31
CA ASN A 89 1.71 -10.35 9.60
C ASN A 89 2.92 -9.45 9.41
N ALA A 90 3.71 -9.70 8.38
CA ALA A 90 4.85 -8.85 8.08
C ALA A 90 4.38 -7.45 7.69
N TYR A 91 3.34 -7.35 6.87
CA TYR A 91 2.79 -6.04 6.51
C TYR A 91 2.29 -5.30 7.76
N ARG A 92 1.57 -6.00 8.62
CA ARG A 92 1.08 -5.40 9.87
C ARG A 92 2.23 -4.88 10.72
N TYR A 93 3.29 -5.67 10.83
CA TYR A 93 4.46 -5.27 11.59
C TYR A 93 5.07 -3.97 11.03
N LEU A 94 5.19 -3.90 9.70
CA LEU A 94 5.75 -2.71 9.08
C LEU A 94 4.89 -1.47 9.36
N ILE A 95 3.58 -1.63 9.32
CA ILE A 95 2.68 -0.51 9.57
C ILE A 95 2.71 -0.10 11.04
N GLU A 96 2.67 -1.08 11.93
CA GLU A 96 2.56 -0.80 13.37
C GLU A 96 3.88 -0.38 14.01
N ARG A 97 4.97 -1.03 13.62
CA ARG A 97 6.22 -0.92 14.36
C ARG A 97 7.30 -0.17 13.62
N CYS A 98 7.16 0.00 12.34
CA CYS A 98 8.20 0.63 11.52
C CYS A 98 7.71 1.93 10.92
N SER A 99 6.94 2.70 11.67
CA SER A 99 6.40 3.96 11.17
C SER A 99 7.53 4.84 10.63
N GLY A 100 7.32 5.38 9.43
CA GLY A 100 8.33 6.22 8.79
C GLY A 100 9.33 5.46 7.95
N ILE A 101 9.24 4.14 7.89
CA ILE A 101 10.14 3.35 7.05
C ILE A 101 9.87 3.65 5.57
N SER A 102 10.91 3.69 4.76
CA SER A 102 10.74 3.85 3.32
C SER A 102 10.26 2.54 2.71
N ILE A 103 9.63 2.62 1.54
CA ILE A 103 9.20 1.40 0.86
C ILE A 103 10.39 0.56 0.46
N ASP A 104 11.50 1.19 0.05
CA ASP A 104 12.70 0.44 -0.28
C ASP A 104 13.22 -0.36 0.91
N ASP A 105 13.27 0.26 2.08
CA ASP A 105 13.72 -0.43 3.28
C ASP A 105 12.74 -1.51 3.71
N ALA A 106 11.44 -1.23 3.57
CA ALA A 106 10.43 -2.24 3.86
C ALA A 106 10.59 -3.46 2.96
N ASN A 107 10.87 -3.21 1.67
CA ASN A 107 11.08 -4.31 0.73
C ASN A 107 12.34 -5.10 1.04
N GLU A 108 13.38 -4.45 1.53
CA GLU A 108 14.57 -5.17 1.97
C GLU A 108 14.26 -6.11 3.13
N LEU A 109 13.49 -5.62 4.09
CA LEU A 109 13.09 -6.46 5.22
C LEU A 109 12.25 -7.64 4.74
N LEU A 110 11.31 -7.40 3.84
CA LEU A 110 10.47 -8.48 3.32
C LEU A 110 11.30 -9.51 2.58
N THR A 111 12.29 -9.06 1.81
CA THR A 111 13.18 -9.96 1.09
C THR A 111 13.92 -10.85 2.08
N GLU A 112 14.46 -10.26 3.14
CA GLU A 112 15.18 -11.03 4.15
C GLU A 112 14.29 -12.01 4.89
N LEU A 113 13.09 -11.56 5.26
CA LEU A 113 12.17 -12.40 6.01
C LEU A 113 11.73 -13.62 5.23
N PHE A 114 11.57 -13.49 3.94
CA PHE A 114 11.02 -14.57 3.12
C PHE A 114 12.05 -15.25 2.24
N ALA A 115 13.32 -14.91 2.40
CA ALA A 115 14.39 -15.59 1.69
C ALA A 115 14.42 -17.07 2.11
N GLY A 116 14.50 -17.95 1.13
CA GLY A 116 14.58 -19.38 1.40
C GLY A 116 13.29 -20.03 1.81
N THR A 117 12.18 -19.32 1.83
CA THR A 117 10.90 -19.89 2.21
C THR A 117 10.12 -20.46 1.04
N GLY A 118 10.59 -20.24 -0.19
CA GLY A 118 9.84 -20.64 -1.39
C GLY A 118 8.79 -19.64 -1.81
N ALA A 119 8.63 -18.55 -1.06
CA ALA A 119 7.66 -17.54 -1.42
C ALA A 119 8.09 -16.77 -2.67
N VAL A 120 7.11 -16.36 -3.47
CA VAL A 120 7.37 -15.58 -4.68
C VAL A 120 7.47 -14.11 -4.29
N LEU A 121 8.68 -13.56 -4.33
CA LEU A 121 8.91 -12.19 -3.86
C LEU A 121 8.11 -11.17 -4.65
N ASP A 122 7.88 -11.39 -5.94
CA ASP A 122 7.08 -10.46 -6.74
C ASP A 122 5.69 -10.25 -6.18
N ARG A 123 5.19 -11.22 -5.42
CA ARG A 123 3.85 -11.14 -4.83
C ARG A 123 3.87 -10.61 -3.42
N ILE A 124 5.04 -10.30 -2.90
CA ILE A 124 5.20 -9.85 -1.52
C ILE A 124 5.65 -8.40 -1.48
N LEU A 125 6.55 -8.03 -2.38
CA LEU A 125 7.16 -6.70 -2.38
C LEU A 125 6.13 -5.62 -2.66
N LEU A 126 6.37 -4.46 -2.08
CA LEU A 126 5.42 -3.35 -2.08
C LEU A 126 5.72 -2.37 -3.21
N GLY A 127 4.67 -1.63 -3.61
CA GLY A 127 4.82 -0.56 -4.56
C GLY A 127 4.60 -0.99 -5.98
N SER A 128 4.91 -0.08 -6.90
CA SER A 128 4.73 -0.30 -8.33
C SER A 128 6.04 -0.77 -8.93
N ARG A 129 5.97 -1.92 -9.63
CA ARG A 129 7.15 -2.50 -10.23
C ARG A 129 7.80 -1.55 -11.24
N GLY A 130 6.99 -0.87 -12.04
CA GLY A 130 7.53 0.03 -13.04
C GLY A 130 8.32 1.17 -12.44
N TYR A 131 7.82 1.73 -11.36
CA TYR A 131 8.49 2.83 -10.70
C TYR A 131 9.83 2.39 -10.11
N ARG A 132 9.83 1.22 -9.47
CA ARG A 132 11.07 0.69 -8.91
C ARG A 132 12.14 0.49 -9.98
N GLN A 133 11.74 -0.07 -11.12
CA GLN A 133 12.67 -0.30 -12.20
C GLN A 133 13.26 0.99 -12.72
N GLY A 134 12.46 2.04 -12.76
CA GLY A 134 12.94 3.33 -13.18
C GLY A 134 14.08 3.85 -12.33
N SER A 135 14.07 3.52 -11.06
CA SER A 135 15.09 4.01 -10.14
C SER A 135 16.38 3.21 -10.21
N ASP A 136 16.42 2.12 -10.94
CA ASP A 136 17.60 1.29 -11.05
C ASP A 136 18.60 1.80 -12.07
N LYS A 137 18.29 2.87 -12.74
CA LYS A 137 19.18 3.44 -13.74
C LYS A 137 20.33 4.27 -13.18
#